data_5d250220b30f7c2dcb86fcf135e3b901
#
_entry.id   5d250220b30f7c2dcb86fcf135e3b901
#
_cell.length_a   1.000
_cell.length_b   1.000
_cell.length_c   1.000
_cell.angle_alpha   90.00
_cell.angle_beta   90.00
_cell.angle_gamma   90.00
#
_symmetry.space_group_name_H-M   'P 1'
#
loop_
_entity.id
_entity.type
_entity.pdbx_description
1 polymer ?
#
loop_
_entity_poly.entity_id
_entity_poly.type
_entity_poly.pdbx_seq_one_letter_code
_entity_poly.pdbx_strand_id
1 'polypeptide(L)'
;MTRDILVRGVAAIVLSILACGAAAPADQFPFDQEFLLDAAPMRPGKRMPILLVEPNGNAKIDLWCKSVPARVEISDMTMKIESGPLPEGLPEMLSAGQCTPERVQADQELLMVLAQVTGWQRQNEGIILLGPSTLKFRPSDH
;
A
#
# COMPACT_ATOMS: atom_id res chain seq x y z
N MET A 1 71.24 25.82 11.70
CA MET A 1 70.71 25.84 11.50
C MET A 1 69.85 25.37 11.08
N THR A 2 69.24 25.03 10.93
CA THR A 2 68.30 24.60 10.59
C THR A 2 67.32 24.51 10.40
N ARG A 3 66.77 24.20 10.18
CA ARG A 3 65.78 24.08 9.88
C ARG A 3 64.79 23.57 9.74
N ASP A 4 64.16 23.36 9.80
CA ASP A 4 63.12 22.96 9.80
C ASP A 4 62.18 22.75 9.18
N ILE A 5 61.64 22.31 9.01
CA ILE A 5 60.83 22.16 8.34
C ILE A 5 59.86 21.70 8.52
N LEU A 6 59.15 21.78 8.54
CA LEU A 6 58.11 21.50 8.71
C LEU A 6 57.30 21.12 7.95
N VAL A 7 56.76 20.51 7.85
CA VAL A 7 55.96 20.12 7.08
C VAL A 7 54.89 19.92 7.45
N ARG A 8 54.22 20.02 7.20
CA ARG A 8 53.18 19.88 7.40
C ARG A 8 52.44 19.20 6.76
N GLY A 9 52.07 18.42 6.81
CA GLY A 9 51.19 17.60 6.32
C GLY A 9 49.88 18.02 6.52
N VAL A 10 49.39 18.30 5.64
CA VAL A 10 48.11 18.59 5.72
C VAL A 10 47.34 17.51 5.42
N ALA A 11 46.76 16.98 6.24
CA ALA A 11 45.86 15.95 5.96
C ALA A 11 44.65 16.54 5.44
N ALA A 12 44.53 16.44 4.27
CA ALA A 12 43.29 16.77 3.67
C ALA A 12 42.35 15.73 3.96
N ILE A 13 41.50 15.97 4.78
CA ILE A 13 40.50 15.07 5.01
C ILE A 13 39.42 15.30 4.11
N VAL A 14 39.33 14.47 3.24
CA VAL A 14 38.23 14.50 2.36
C VAL A 14 37.11 13.88 3.02
N LEU A 15 36.24 14.64 3.38
CA LEU A 15 35.04 14.12 3.86
C LEU A 15 34.20 13.82 2.73
N SER A 16 34.15 12.64 2.37
CA SER A 16 33.21 12.21 1.38
C SER A 16 31.90 12.12 2.01
N ILE A 17 31.16 13.08 1.83
CA ILE A 17 29.83 12.98 2.24
C ILE A 17 29.08 12.25 1.24
N LEU A 18 28.76 11.07 1.55
CA LEU A 18 27.89 10.33 0.74
C LEU A 18 26.52 10.82 0.96
N ALA A 19 26.09 11.63 0.13
CA ALA A 19 24.72 11.93 0.11
C ALA A 19 24.02 10.71 -0.34
N CYS A 20 23.41 10.04 0.52
CA CYS A 20 22.55 8.97 0.15
C CYS A 20 21.47 9.52 -0.69
N GLY A 21 21.38 9.06 -1.85
CA GLY A 21 20.36 9.47 -2.74
C GLY A 21 19.01 9.33 -2.09
N ALA A 22 18.15 10.20 -2.43
CA ALA A 22 16.84 10.24 -1.82
C ALA A 22 15.88 9.25 -2.41
N ALA A 23 16.34 8.31 -3.18
CA ALA A 23 15.42 7.31 -3.68
C ALA A 23 14.85 6.52 -2.52
N ALA A 24 13.54 6.41 -2.47
CA ALA A 24 12.91 5.61 -1.45
C ALA A 24 13.41 4.17 -1.55
N PRO A 25 13.71 3.53 -0.45
CA PRO A 25 14.08 2.13 -0.49
C PRO A 25 13.01 1.32 -1.19
N ALA A 26 13.43 0.32 -1.92
CA ALA A 26 12.49 -0.53 -2.63
C ALA A 26 11.54 -1.24 -1.69
N ASP A 27 11.90 -1.32 -0.41
CA ASP A 27 11.07 -1.94 0.61
C ASP A 27 10.20 -0.97 1.37
N GLN A 28 10.18 0.31 0.97
CA GLN A 28 9.31 1.27 1.62
C GLN A 28 7.92 1.18 1.02
N PHE A 29 6.92 1.13 1.89
CA PHE A 29 5.54 1.04 1.42
C PHE A 29 5.14 2.32 0.69
N PRO A 30 4.48 2.21 -0.46
CA PRO A 30 4.07 3.37 -1.24
C PRO A 30 2.79 3.99 -0.69
N PHE A 31 2.94 4.90 0.28
CA PHE A 31 1.80 5.59 0.86
C PHE A 31 1.20 6.60 -0.10
N ASP A 32 -0.05 6.97 0.14
CA ASP A 32 -0.77 8.02 -0.58
C ASP A 32 -0.92 7.71 -2.07
N GLN A 33 -0.94 6.45 -2.41
CA GLN A 33 -1.14 6.00 -3.78
C GLN A 33 -2.31 5.03 -3.83
N GLU A 34 -3.17 5.20 -4.82
CA GLU A 34 -4.28 4.28 -5.01
C GLU A 34 -3.82 3.04 -5.74
N PHE A 35 -4.18 1.90 -5.21
CA PHE A 35 -3.88 0.61 -5.82
C PHE A 35 -5.18 -0.12 -6.13
N LEU A 36 -5.27 -0.62 -7.36
CA LEU A 36 -6.41 -1.40 -7.80
C LEU A 36 -6.11 -2.89 -7.62
N LEU A 37 -7.10 -3.61 -7.12
CA LEU A 37 -6.97 -5.06 -7.06
C LEU A 37 -6.82 -5.63 -8.47
N ASP A 38 -5.80 -6.45 -8.67
CA ASP A 38 -5.55 -7.08 -9.95
C ASP A 38 -6.41 -8.34 -10.06
N ALA A 39 -7.63 -8.15 -10.51
CA ALA A 39 -8.61 -9.21 -10.64
C ALA A 39 -9.54 -8.89 -11.80
N ALA A 40 -10.30 -9.87 -12.22
CA ALA A 40 -11.29 -9.65 -13.25
C ALA A 40 -12.43 -8.81 -12.70
N PRO A 41 -12.94 -7.84 -13.47
CA PRO A 41 -14.07 -7.06 -13.01
C PRO A 41 -15.33 -7.90 -12.86
N MET A 42 -16.13 -7.57 -11.87
CA MET A 42 -17.41 -8.22 -11.67
C MET A 42 -18.50 -7.43 -12.37
N ARG A 43 -19.28 -8.10 -13.18
CA ARG A 43 -20.41 -7.46 -13.86
C ARG A 43 -21.57 -7.23 -12.87
N PRO A 44 -22.39 -6.22 -13.09
CA PRO A 44 -22.24 -5.17 -14.10
C PRO A 44 -21.24 -4.10 -13.70
N GLY A 45 -20.74 -3.40 -14.70
CA GLY A 45 -19.85 -2.28 -14.44
C GLY A 45 -18.39 -2.68 -14.37
N LYS A 46 -17.55 -1.69 -14.11
CA LYS A 46 -16.09 -1.87 -14.13
C LYS A 46 -15.44 -1.49 -12.82
N ARG A 47 -16.23 -1.36 -11.77
CA ARG A 47 -15.67 -0.98 -10.46
C ARG A 47 -14.75 -2.06 -9.95
N MET A 48 -13.58 -1.65 -9.52
CA MET A 48 -12.58 -2.53 -8.94
C MET A 48 -12.27 -2.08 -7.53
N PRO A 49 -11.93 -3.00 -6.63
CA PRO A 49 -11.48 -2.60 -5.30
C PRO A 49 -10.22 -1.75 -5.34
N ILE A 50 -10.16 -0.76 -4.46
CA ILE A 50 -9.06 0.18 -4.36
C ILE A 50 -8.58 0.23 -2.92
N LEU A 51 -7.28 0.20 -2.75
CA LEU A 51 -6.64 0.36 -1.44
C LEU A 51 -5.78 1.62 -1.47
N LEU A 52 -5.98 2.49 -0.50
CA LEU A 52 -5.17 3.67 -0.30
C LEU A 52 -4.75 3.73 1.16
N VAL A 53 -3.45 3.79 1.41
CA VAL A 53 -2.91 3.86 2.77
C VAL A 53 -2.14 5.16 2.93
N GLU A 54 -2.44 5.89 3.99
CA GLU A 54 -1.75 7.12 4.32
C GLU A 54 -0.57 6.85 5.27
N PRO A 55 0.42 7.74 5.32
CA PRO A 55 1.59 7.51 6.19
C PRO A 55 1.25 7.36 7.66
N ASN A 56 0.14 7.94 8.11
CA ASN A 56 -0.28 7.81 9.51
C ASN A 56 -0.95 6.48 9.82
N GLY A 57 -1.10 5.62 8.83
CA GLY A 57 -1.75 4.33 9.01
C GLY A 57 -3.23 4.30 8.73
N ASN A 58 -3.85 5.45 8.51
CA ASN A 58 -5.24 5.45 8.09
C ASN A 58 -5.34 4.96 6.66
N ALA A 59 -6.38 4.23 6.36
CA ALA A 59 -6.56 3.67 5.03
C ALA A 59 -8.02 3.72 4.63
N LYS A 60 -8.22 3.68 3.34
CA LYS A 60 -9.54 3.59 2.75
C LYS A 60 -9.55 2.38 1.84
N ILE A 61 -10.56 1.55 1.99
CA ILE A 61 -10.73 0.40 1.14
C ILE A 61 -12.05 0.55 0.43
N ASP A 62 -11.98 0.74 -0.87
CA ASP A 62 -13.16 0.66 -1.72
C ASP A 62 -13.26 -0.78 -2.17
N LEU A 63 -14.38 -1.41 -1.84
CA LEU A 63 -14.61 -2.81 -2.20
C LEU A 63 -15.37 -2.89 -3.52
N TRP A 64 -15.86 -4.05 -3.86
CA TRP A 64 -16.64 -4.23 -5.07
C TRP A 64 -17.93 -3.41 -5.05
N CYS A 65 -18.44 -3.18 -3.85
CA CYS A 65 -19.74 -2.55 -3.65
C CYS A 65 -19.64 -1.41 -2.65
N LYS A 66 -19.10 -1.68 -1.47
CA LYS A 66 -19.06 -0.72 -0.37
C LYS A 66 -17.66 -0.18 -0.16
N SER A 67 -17.55 0.83 0.68
CA SER A 67 -16.26 1.38 1.10
C SER A 67 -16.19 1.32 2.61
N VAL A 68 -15.01 1.03 3.14
CA VAL A 68 -14.79 0.97 4.58
C VAL A 68 -13.51 1.71 4.93
N PRO A 69 -13.47 2.36 6.08
CA PRO A 69 -12.20 2.86 6.60
C PRO A 69 -11.41 1.70 7.17
N ALA A 70 -10.11 1.87 7.26
CA ALA A 70 -9.25 0.85 7.84
C ALA A 70 -8.07 1.49 8.52
N ARG A 71 -7.40 0.70 9.33
CA ARG A 71 -6.14 1.06 9.94
C ARG A 71 -5.11 0.03 9.51
N VAL A 72 -3.98 0.49 9.01
CA VAL A 72 -2.93 -0.39 8.53
C VAL A 72 -1.67 -0.11 9.31
N GLU A 73 -1.11 -1.16 9.91
CA GLU A 73 0.15 -1.08 10.59
C GLU A 73 1.20 -1.76 9.74
N ILE A 74 2.27 -1.03 9.43
CA ILE A 74 3.35 -1.55 8.59
C ILE A 74 4.65 -1.39 9.33
N SER A 75 5.41 -2.48 9.41
CA SER A 75 6.74 -2.48 9.99
C SER A 75 7.61 -3.34 9.07
N ASP A 76 8.53 -2.69 8.37
CA ASP A 76 9.35 -3.35 7.36
C ASP A 76 8.46 -4.07 6.33
N MET A 77 8.54 -5.37 6.27
CA MET A 77 7.74 -6.17 5.32
C MET A 77 6.52 -6.79 5.98
N THR A 78 6.23 -6.47 7.23
CA THR A 78 5.03 -6.97 7.90
C THR A 78 3.91 -5.96 7.74
N MET A 79 2.70 -6.46 7.74
CA MET A 79 1.52 -5.62 7.56
C MET A 79 0.34 -6.23 8.31
N LYS A 80 -0.43 -5.37 8.96
CA LYS A 80 -1.67 -5.78 9.60
C LYS A 80 -2.75 -4.79 9.20
N ILE A 81 -3.88 -5.31 8.77
CA ILE A 81 -5.00 -4.50 8.31
C ILE A 81 -6.20 -4.74 9.23
N GLU A 82 -6.72 -3.66 9.80
CA GLU A 82 -7.94 -3.72 10.58
C GLU A 82 -8.96 -2.81 9.91
N SER A 83 -9.96 -3.41 9.30
CA SER A 83 -11.01 -2.64 8.64
C SER A 83 -12.18 -2.41 9.57
N GLY A 84 -12.87 -1.31 9.35
CA GLY A 84 -14.14 -1.07 10.02
C GLY A 84 -15.20 -2.03 9.49
N PRO A 85 -16.35 -2.06 10.15
CA PRO A 85 -17.43 -2.94 9.72
C PRO A 85 -18.02 -2.46 8.41
N LEU A 86 -18.57 -3.39 7.65
CA LEU A 86 -19.29 -3.05 6.44
C LEU A 86 -20.53 -2.24 6.79
N PRO A 87 -20.80 -1.15 6.06
CA PRO A 87 -22.07 -0.44 6.24
C PRO A 87 -23.24 -1.37 5.93
N GLU A 88 -24.29 -1.28 6.71
CA GLU A 88 -25.41 -2.17 6.54
C GLU A 88 -26.31 -1.78 5.38
N GLY A 89 -26.47 -0.51 5.14
CA GLY A 89 -27.39 -0.07 4.11
C GLY A 89 -26.70 0.29 2.81
N LEU A 90 -27.36 -0.04 1.69
CA LEU A 90 -26.88 0.34 0.38
C LEU A 90 -28.01 0.75 -0.52
N PRO A 91 -28.94 1.48 -0.04
CA PRO A 91 -30.19 1.60 -0.77
C PRO A 91 -30.04 2.11 -2.19
N GLU A 92 -29.21 3.11 -2.40
CA GLU A 92 -29.12 3.69 -3.74
C GLU A 92 -28.34 2.83 -4.72
N MET A 93 -27.22 2.28 -4.25
CA MET A 93 -26.40 1.44 -5.13
C MET A 93 -27.10 0.14 -5.47
N LEU A 94 -27.84 -0.43 -4.54
CA LEU A 94 -28.61 -1.63 -4.82
C LEU A 94 -29.73 -1.34 -5.79
N SER A 95 -30.44 -0.24 -5.62
CA SER A 95 -31.53 0.10 -6.52
C SER A 95 -31.04 0.45 -7.92
N ALA A 96 -29.82 0.90 -8.05
CA ALA A 96 -29.22 1.12 -9.35
C ALA A 96 -28.68 -0.15 -9.98
N GLY A 97 -28.77 -1.28 -9.30
CA GLY A 97 -28.28 -2.55 -9.81
C GLY A 97 -26.78 -2.69 -9.79
N GLN A 98 -26.07 -1.78 -9.14
CA GLN A 98 -24.61 -1.82 -9.12
C GLN A 98 -24.04 -2.68 -8.01
N CYS A 99 -24.84 -2.92 -6.96
CA CYS A 99 -24.43 -3.78 -5.87
C CYS A 99 -25.29 -5.04 -5.85
N THR A 100 -24.86 -6.00 -6.66
CA THR A 100 -25.55 -7.29 -6.69
C THR A 100 -25.26 -8.09 -5.43
N PRO A 101 -26.08 -9.07 -5.08
CA PRO A 101 -25.76 -9.94 -3.95
C PRO A 101 -24.39 -10.60 -4.06
N GLU A 102 -23.95 -10.92 -5.27
CA GLU A 102 -22.62 -11.50 -5.50
C GLU A 102 -21.53 -10.53 -5.12
N ARG A 103 -21.71 -9.24 -5.44
CA ARG A 103 -20.72 -8.22 -5.08
C ARG A 103 -20.70 -7.97 -3.57
N VAL A 104 -21.85 -7.99 -2.94
CA VAL A 104 -21.92 -7.84 -1.49
C VAL A 104 -21.18 -8.98 -0.81
N GLN A 105 -21.38 -10.19 -1.31
CA GLN A 105 -20.65 -11.34 -0.78
C GLN A 105 -19.16 -11.23 -1.04
N ALA A 106 -18.77 -10.77 -2.23
CA ALA A 106 -17.36 -10.58 -2.56
C ALA A 106 -16.71 -9.53 -1.66
N ASP A 107 -17.45 -8.51 -1.25
CA ASP A 107 -16.96 -7.54 -0.28
C ASP A 107 -16.59 -8.20 1.04
N GLN A 108 -17.48 -9.08 1.54
CA GLN A 108 -17.21 -9.79 2.78
C GLN A 108 -16.00 -10.71 2.66
N GLU A 109 -15.89 -11.41 1.54
CA GLU A 109 -14.78 -12.31 1.32
C GLU A 109 -13.47 -11.54 1.21
N LEU A 110 -13.45 -10.41 0.51
CA LEU A 110 -12.25 -9.61 0.38
C LEU A 110 -11.81 -9.05 1.74
N LEU A 111 -12.75 -8.59 2.56
CA LEU A 111 -12.41 -8.12 3.89
C LEU A 111 -11.83 -9.24 4.76
N MET A 112 -12.34 -10.45 4.62
CA MET A 112 -11.76 -11.59 5.35
C MET A 112 -10.33 -11.87 4.92
N VAL A 113 -10.06 -11.81 3.62
CA VAL A 113 -8.70 -12.01 3.13
C VAL A 113 -7.78 -10.88 3.60
N LEU A 114 -8.25 -9.64 3.54
CA LEU A 114 -7.46 -8.50 4.02
C LEU A 114 -7.15 -8.60 5.51
N ALA A 115 -8.08 -9.10 6.31
CA ALA A 115 -7.86 -9.26 7.74
C ALA A 115 -6.79 -10.31 8.06
N GLN A 116 -6.49 -11.19 7.12
CA GLN A 116 -5.51 -12.26 7.29
C GLN A 116 -4.14 -11.89 6.73
N VAL A 117 -3.98 -10.69 6.21
CA VAL A 117 -2.71 -10.24 5.66
C VAL A 117 -1.69 -10.11 6.78
N THR A 118 -0.49 -10.63 6.56
CA THR A 118 0.60 -10.58 7.53
C THR A 118 1.83 -9.87 6.98
N GLY A 119 1.91 -9.67 5.67
CA GLY A 119 3.06 -9.04 5.08
C GLY A 119 2.76 -8.44 3.72
N TRP A 120 3.76 -7.81 3.14
CA TRP A 120 3.63 -7.21 1.83
C TRP A 120 4.98 -7.23 1.11
N GLN A 121 4.93 -7.15 -0.19
CA GLN A 121 6.11 -7.02 -1.03
C GLN A 121 5.81 -6.06 -2.16
N ARG A 122 6.84 -5.37 -2.61
CA ARG A 122 6.71 -4.57 -3.82
C ARG A 122 6.94 -5.47 -5.01
N GLN A 123 6.12 -5.33 -6.04
CA GLN A 123 6.28 -6.07 -7.28
C GLN A 123 6.10 -5.11 -8.44
N ASN A 124 7.19 -4.80 -9.12
CA ASN A 124 7.19 -3.79 -10.17
C ASN A 124 6.67 -2.47 -9.60
N GLU A 125 5.64 -1.91 -10.17
CA GLU A 125 5.03 -0.70 -9.65
C GLU A 125 3.90 -0.96 -8.67
N GLY A 126 3.51 -2.20 -8.51
CA GLY A 126 2.43 -2.59 -7.62
C GLY A 126 2.90 -3.17 -6.32
N ILE A 127 1.97 -3.75 -5.59
CA ILE A 127 2.26 -4.40 -4.33
C ILE A 127 1.55 -5.75 -4.28
N ILE A 128 2.13 -6.66 -3.52
CA ILE A 128 1.51 -7.94 -3.21
C ILE A 128 1.30 -8.00 -1.71
N LEU A 129 0.09 -8.31 -1.30
CA LEU A 129 -0.22 -8.53 0.11
C LEU A 129 -0.17 -10.04 0.37
N LEU A 130 0.56 -10.40 1.42
CA LEU A 130 0.87 -11.78 1.73
C LEU A 130 0.05 -12.27 2.91
N GLY A 131 -0.41 -13.48 2.83
CA GLY A 131 -1.20 -14.14 3.85
C GLY A 131 -1.59 -15.51 3.35
N PRO A 132 -2.58 -16.14 3.97
CA PRO A 132 -3.09 -17.42 3.45
C PRO A 132 -3.56 -17.32 2.01
N SER A 133 -4.09 -16.16 1.63
CA SER A 133 -4.39 -15.84 0.25
C SER A 133 -3.58 -14.64 -0.17
N THR A 134 -2.98 -14.70 -1.35
CA THR A 134 -2.17 -13.60 -1.86
C THR A 134 -3.03 -12.67 -2.69
N LEU A 135 -2.91 -11.37 -2.42
CA LEU A 135 -3.61 -10.35 -3.18
C LEU A 135 -2.60 -9.50 -3.94
N LYS A 136 -2.84 -9.32 -5.22
CA LYS A 136 -2.00 -8.46 -6.05
C LYS A 136 -2.73 -7.17 -6.36
N PHE A 137 -2.03 -6.07 -6.20
CA PHE A 137 -2.55 -4.75 -6.50
C PHE A 137 -1.64 -4.06 -7.49
N ARG A 138 -2.23 -3.34 -8.43
CA ARG A 138 -1.49 -2.55 -9.41
C ARG A 138 -1.81 -1.08 -9.20
N PRO A 139 -0.92 -0.17 -9.63
CA PRO A 139 -1.21 1.24 -9.50
C PRO A 139 -2.47 1.60 -10.28
N SER A 140 -3.21 2.56 -9.74
CA SER A 140 -4.36 3.09 -10.43
C SER A 140 -3.88 3.98 -11.58
N ASP A 141 -4.45 3.81 -12.75
CA ASP A 141 -4.12 4.62 -13.91
C ASP A 141 -4.99 5.86 -13.91
N HIS A 142 -4.40 6.98 -13.59
CA HIS A 142 -5.08 8.27 -13.65
C HIS A 142 -4.32 9.23 -14.53
#